data_583a24a915e5afb03e744227ecbe273f
#
_entry.id   583a24a915e5afb03e744227ecbe273f
#
_cell.length_a   1.000
_cell.length_b   1.000
_cell.length_c   1.000
_cell.angle_alpha   90.00
_cell.angle_beta   90.00
_cell.angle_gamma   90.00
#
_symmetry.space_group_name_H-M   'P 1'
#
loop_
_entity.id
_entity.type
_entity.pdbx_description
1 polymer ?
#
loop_
_entity_poly.entity_id
_entity_poly.type
_entity_poly.pdbx_seq_one_letter_code
_entity_poly.pdbx_strand_id
1 'polypeptide(L)'
;IEGIGKLHKTSIFPCGIFQCMKGVNREEGDPNYDLFKLALRSTATRLYPNYANVDWSGNAGYDINDPRTYFSTMGCRTANGYDINGFGQLKDGRGNICPVTIILPTIAMECKINFEKDVKNHHSFDDNSILIDRFLYNLDQKINEARIQLMERFEWICSQDPKSAKFMYENNLMAGYIPEEGIRSALKHGTLAIG
;
A
#
# COMPACT_ATOMS: atom_id res chain seq x y z
N ILE A 1 3.32 -8.41 23.49
CA ILE A 1 2.32 -7.69 24.32
C ILE A 1 3.02 -6.72 25.27
N GLU A 2 4.07 -7.12 25.93
CA GLU A 2 4.75 -6.29 26.93
C GLU A 2 5.48 -5.08 26.34
N GLY A 3 5.84 -5.09 25.08
CA GLY A 3 6.65 -4.05 24.44
C GLY A 3 8.16 -4.27 24.63
N ILE A 4 8.96 -3.33 24.14
CA ILE A 4 10.42 -3.41 24.16
C ILE A 4 11.01 -2.43 25.16
N GLY A 5 12.01 -2.93 25.92
CA GLY A 5 12.75 -2.15 26.87
C GLY A 5 11.96 -1.73 28.11
N LYS A 6 12.59 -0.94 28.98
CA LYS A 6 12.01 -0.49 30.25
C LYS A 6 10.75 0.40 30.10
N LEU A 7 10.57 1.00 28.92
CA LEU A 7 9.44 1.87 28.63
C LEU A 7 8.29 1.16 27.92
N HIS A 8 8.39 -0.15 27.73
CA HIS A 8 7.38 -0.98 27.08
C HIS A 8 6.89 -0.41 25.74
N LYS A 9 7.81 0.16 24.94
CA LYS A 9 7.47 0.74 23.64
C LYS A 9 7.14 -0.33 22.60
N THR A 10 6.26 0.01 21.68
CA THR A 10 5.97 -0.85 20.51
C THR A 10 7.20 -0.92 19.60
N SER A 11 7.58 -2.13 19.18
CA SER A 11 8.59 -2.30 18.14
C SER A 11 8.03 -1.85 16.80
N ILE A 12 8.75 -0.98 16.10
CA ILE A 12 8.38 -0.59 14.74
C ILE A 12 8.91 -1.63 13.75
N PHE A 13 10.09 -2.20 14.01
CA PHE A 13 10.71 -3.23 13.16
C PHE A 13 11.19 -4.41 14.02
N PRO A 14 11.17 -5.64 13.44
CA PRO A 14 10.58 -6.01 12.14
C PRO A 14 9.07 -5.82 12.12
N CYS A 15 8.53 -5.41 10.94
CA CYS A 15 7.07 -5.34 10.75
C CYS A 15 6.47 -6.75 10.76
N GLY A 16 5.89 -7.17 11.88
CA GLY A 16 5.20 -8.46 11.97
C GLY A 16 3.84 -8.40 11.27
N ILE A 17 3.58 -9.40 10.45
CA ILE A 17 2.31 -9.60 9.76
C ILE A 17 1.69 -10.90 10.26
N PHE A 18 0.53 -10.79 10.90
CA PHE A 18 -0.26 -11.96 11.28
C PHE A 18 -1.16 -12.36 10.11
N GLN A 19 -0.95 -13.53 9.55
CA GLN A 19 -1.76 -14.04 8.45
C GLN A 19 -2.99 -14.75 9.02
N CYS A 20 -4.18 -14.22 8.73
CA CYS A 20 -5.45 -14.82 9.11
C CYS A 20 -5.87 -15.82 8.04
N MET A 21 -6.07 -17.07 8.44
CA MET A 21 -6.40 -18.17 7.55
C MET A 21 -7.54 -19.01 8.15
N LYS A 22 -8.60 -19.22 7.37
CA LYS A 22 -9.71 -20.09 7.74
C LYS A 22 -9.24 -21.54 7.89
N GLY A 23 -9.71 -22.23 8.91
CA GLY A 23 -9.30 -23.60 9.23
C GLY A 23 -7.91 -23.72 9.87
N VAL A 24 -7.22 -22.61 10.10
CA VAL A 24 -5.89 -22.57 10.73
C VAL A 24 -5.90 -21.74 12.02
N ASN A 25 -6.36 -20.49 11.97
CA ASN A 25 -6.25 -19.61 13.13
C ASN A 25 -7.34 -18.52 13.24
N ARG A 26 -8.32 -18.49 12.31
CA ARG A 26 -9.25 -17.35 12.22
C ARG A 26 -10.55 -17.55 12.99
N GLU A 27 -11.04 -18.78 13.07
CA GLU A 27 -12.34 -19.09 13.63
C GLU A 27 -12.20 -19.91 14.93
N GLU A 28 -13.22 -19.81 15.79
CA GLU A 28 -13.26 -20.63 17.00
C GLU A 28 -13.29 -22.11 16.63
N GLY A 29 -12.38 -22.86 17.23
CA GLY A 29 -12.16 -24.28 16.90
C GLY A 29 -10.98 -24.53 15.95
N ASP A 30 -10.43 -23.50 15.32
CA ASP A 30 -9.21 -23.64 14.53
C ASP A 30 -8.02 -24.01 15.43
N PRO A 31 -7.06 -24.84 14.94
CA PRO A 31 -5.94 -25.34 15.73
C PRO A 31 -5.09 -24.24 16.42
N ASN A 32 -4.98 -23.07 15.79
CA ASN A 32 -4.17 -21.95 16.26
C ASN A 32 -5.01 -20.70 16.58
N TYR A 33 -6.28 -20.85 16.89
CA TYR A 33 -7.17 -19.72 17.23
C TYR A 33 -6.68 -18.93 18.45
N ASP A 34 -6.03 -19.59 19.40
CA ASP A 34 -5.46 -18.92 20.57
C ASP A 34 -4.35 -17.94 20.22
N LEU A 35 -3.57 -18.20 19.16
CA LEU A 35 -2.58 -17.24 18.64
C LEU A 35 -3.24 -16.01 18.04
N PHE A 36 -4.40 -16.19 17.37
CA PHE A 36 -5.17 -15.05 16.87
C PHE A 36 -5.69 -14.18 18.01
N LYS A 37 -6.26 -14.80 19.06
CA LYS A 37 -6.68 -14.07 20.27
C LYS A 37 -5.51 -13.30 20.91
N LEU A 38 -4.34 -13.93 20.97
CA LEU A 38 -3.13 -13.30 21.50
C LEU A 38 -2.69 -12.10 20.63
N ALA A 39 -2.72 -12.24 19.31
CA ALA A 39 -2.44 -11.15 18.38
C ALA A 39 -3.41 -9.97 18.58
N LEU A 40 -4.72 -10.24 18.68
CA LEU A 40 -5.74 -9.22 18.95
C LEU A 40 -5.50 -8.48 20.28
N ARG A 41 -5.13 -9.19 21.35
CA ARG A 41 -4.76 -8.57 22.64
C ARG A 41 -3.51 -7.69 22.51
N SER A 42 -2.53 -8.12 21.71
CA SER A 42 -1.36 -7.31 21.40
C SER A 42 -1.76 -6.03 20.65
N THR A 43 -2.63 -6.14 19.66
CA THR A 43 -3.11 -4.99 18.89
C THR A 43 -3.90 -4.01 19.76
N ALA A 44 -4.75 -4.49 20.64
CA ALA A 44 -5.50 -3.65 21.58
C ALA A 44 -4.59 -2.83 22.50
N THR A 45 -3.40 -3.35 22.81
CA THR A 45 -2.44 -2.69 23.71
C THR A 45 -1.37 -1.88 22.99
N ARG A 46 -0.95 -2.34 21.79
CA ARG A 46 0.27 -1.84 21.11
C ARG A 46 0.03 -1.43 19.66
N LEU A 47 -1.16 -1.60 19.11
CA LEU A 47 -1.49 -1.39 17.69
C LEU A 47 -0.63 -2.26 16.75
N TYR A 48 -0.26 -3.45 17.18
CA TYR A 48 0.66 -4.34 16.52
C TYR A 48 0.38 -5.81 16.88
N PRO A 49 0.45 -6.80 15.99
CA PRO A 49 0.96 -6.78 14.61
C PRO A 49 -0.03 -6.21 13.59
N ASN A 50 0.42 -6.06 12.33
CA ASN A 50 -0.47 -5.88 11.19
C ASN A 50 -1.13 -7.21 10.83
N TYR A 51 -2.25 -7.16 10.10
CA TYR A 51 -2.97 -8.37 9.69
C TYR A 51 -3.07 -8.47 8.19
N ALA A 52 -2.94 -9.69 7.66
CA ALA A 52 -3.22 -10.04 6.29
C ALA A 52 -4.29 -11.13 6.25
N ASN A 53 -5.42 -10.85 5.60
CA ASN A 53 -6.43 -11.87 5.35
C ASN A 53 -6.09 -12.61 4.06
N VAL A 54 -5.46 -13.79 4.19
CA VAL A 54 -5.04 -14.59 3.03
C VAL A 54 -6.20 -15.23 2.28
N ASP A 55 -7.35 -15.37 2.94
CA ASP A 55 -8.58 -15.94 2.36
C ASP A 55 -9.40 -14.90 1.57
N TRP A 56 -8.90 -13.67 1.45
CA TRP A 56 -9.60 -12.64 0.70
C TRP A 56 -9.72 -13.01 -0.78
N SER A 57 -10.93 -12.90 -1.33
CA SER A 57 -11.24 -13.26 -2.73
C SER A 57 -10.43 -12.50 -3.78
N GLY A 58 -9.91 -11.32 -3.44
CA GLY A 58 -9.01 -10.54 -4.30
C GLY A 58 -7.55 -11.03 -4.30
N ASN A 59 -7.22 -12.05 -3.51
CA ASN A 59 -5.88 -12.64 -3.48
C ASN A 59 -5.74 -13.67 -4.62
N ALA A 60 -5.51 -13.17 -5.81
CA ALA A 60 -5.41 -14.01 -7.01
C ALA A 60 -4.26 -15.03 -6.89
N GLY A 61 -4.55 -16.26 -7.28
CA GLY A 61 -3.57 -17.36 -7.28
C GLY A 61 -3.27 -17.95 -5.91
N TYR A 62 -4.01 -17.59 -4.86
CA TYR A 62 -3.85 -18.19 -3.54
C TYR A 62 -4.28 -19.66 -3.55
N ASP A 63 -3.38 -20.51 -3.05
CA ASP A 63 -3.64 -21.94 -2.77
C ASP A 63 -3.17 -22.23 -1.32
N ILE A 64 -4.07 -22.69 -0.48
CA ILE A 64 -3.78 -23.02 0.92
C ILE A 64 -2.71 -24.12 1.06
N ASN A 65 -2.56 -24.97 0.06
CA ASN A 65 -1.58 -26.06 0.06
C ASN A 65 -0.21 -25.65 -0.48
N ASP A 66 -0.08 -24.44 -1.06
CA ASP A 66 1.16 -23.92 -1.57
C ASP A 66 1.57 -22.62 -0.85
N PRO A 67 2.48 -22.69 0.16
CA PRO A 67 2.93 -21.50 0.90
C PRO A 67 3.55 -20.42 0.04
N ARG A 68 4.00 -20.73 -1.18
CA ARG A 68 4.55 -19.74 -2.11
C ARG A 68 3.50 -18.76 -2.60
N THR A 69 2.24 -19.18 -2.61
CA THR A 69 1.11 -18.35 -3.05
C THR A 69 0.56 -17.46 -1.94
N TYR A 70 1.03 -17.63 -0.70
CA TYR A 70 0.53 -16.85 0.42
C TYR A 70 0.82 -15.37 0.25
N PHE A 71 -0.19 -14.58 0.57
CA PHE A 71 -0.09 -13.13 0.55
C PHE A 71 1.09 -12.65 1.40
N SER A 72 1.89 -11.74 0.84
CA SER A 72 2.92 -11.04 1.58
C SER A 72 2.80 -9.53 1.38
N THR A 73 3.30 -8.78 2.33
CA THR A 73 3.33 -7.33 2.24
C THR A 73 4.75 -6.82 2.02
N MET A 74 4.86 -5.71 1.33
CA MET A 74 6.08 -4.91 1.30
C MET A 74 5.86 -3.72 2.24
N GLY A 75 6.73 -3.59 3.25
CA GLY A 75 6.52 -2.61 4.30
C GLY A 75 5.25 -2.90 5.12
N CYS A 76 4.52 -1.85 5.53
CA CYS A 76 3.43 -2.00 6.49
C CYS A 76 2.10 -2.44 5.86
N ARG A 77 1.82 -2.08 4.60
CA ARG A 77 0.46 -2.19 4.04
C ARG A 77 0.40 -2.41 2.53
N THR A 78 1.52 -2.44 1.84
CA THR A 78 1.53 -2.69 0.39
C THR A 78 1.48 -4.18 0.14
N ALA A 79 0.42 -4.64 -0.52
CA ALA A 79 0.30 -6.02 -0.93
C ALA A 79 1.21 -6.33 -2.13
N ASN A 80 1.93 -7.43 -2.07
CA ASN A 80 2.60 -7.97 -3.24
C ASN A 80 1.55 -8.63 -4.12
N GLY A 81 1.27 -8.00 -5.27
CA GLY A 81 0.33 -8.52 -6.23
C GLY A 81 0.86 -9.69 -7.03
N TYR A 82 -0.02 -10.27 -7.82
CA TYR A 82 0.27 -11.30 -8.79
C TYR A 82 0.58 -10.65 -10.14
N ASP A 83 1.72 -10.99 -10.77
CA ASP A 83 2.02 -10.49 -12.10
C ASP A 83 1.26 -11.27 -13.17
N ILE A 84 0.34 -10.60 -13.84
CA ILE A 84 -0.46 -11.17 -14.94
C ILE A 84 0.34 -11.42 -16.21
N ASN A 85 1.59 -10.93 -16.30
CA ASN A 85 2.45 -11.10 -17.46
C ASN A 85 3.38 -12.34 -17.38
N GLY A 86 3.16 -13.22 -16.43
CA GLY A 86 3.80 -14.53 -16.38
C GLY A 86 4.88 -14.73 -15.32
N PHE A 87 5.24 -13.70 -14.54
CA PHE A 87 6.20 -13.85 -13.44
C PHE A 87 5.56 -14.38 -12.14
N GLY A 88 4.24 -14.50 -12.10
CA GLY A 88 3.53 -14.96 -10.90
C GLY A 88 3.63 -13.99 -9.72
N GLN A 89 3.73 -14.53 -8.49
CA GLN A 89 3.94 -13.71 -7.30
C GLN A 89 5.43 -13.41 -7.11
N LEU A 90 5.82 -12.19 -7.42
CA LEU A 90 7.16 -11.69 -7.12
C LEU A 90 7.18 -11.17 -5.69
N LYS A 91 7.92 -11.83 -4.80
CA LYS A 91 8.06 -11.44 -3.39
C LYS A 91 9.37 -10.73 -3.09
N ASP A 92 10.40 -11.02 -3.85
CA ASP A 92 11.74 -10.46 -3.69
C ASP A 92 12.03 -9.38 -4.74
N GLY A 93 12.99 -8.51 -4.47
CA GLY A 93 13.44 -7.49 -5.41
C GLY A 93 12.41 -6.40 -5.73
N ARG A 94 11.39 -6.23 -4.88
CA ARG A 94 10.34 -5.22 -5.05
C ARG A 94 10.70 -3.94 -4.34
N GLY A 95 10.28 -2.82 -4.90
CA GLY A 95 10.49 -1.51 -4.32
C GLY A 95 9.37 -0.55 -4.66
N ASN A 96 9.30 0.57 -3.96
CA ASN A 96 8.38 1.67 -4.23
C ASN A 96 9.16 2.83 -4.83
N ILE A 97 8.83 3.22 -6.07
CA ILE A 97 9.59 4.24 -6.80
C ILE A 97 9.28 5.64 -6.30
N CYS A 98 8.01 5.92 -6.08
CA CYS A 98 7.57 7.28 -5.85
C CYS A 98 6.26 7.30 -5.05
N PRO A 99 6.34 7.35 -3.71
CA PRO A 99 5.15 7.54 -2.90
C PRO A 99 4.64 8.98 -3.05
N VAL A 100 3.34 9.12 -3.25
CA VAL A 100 2.62 10.41 -3.23
C VAL A 100 1.55 10.34 -2.16
N THR A 101 1.46 11.40 -1.35
CA THR A 101 0.45 11.49 -0.28
C THR A 101 -0.46 12.66 -0.54
N ILE A 102 -1.76 12.41 -0.62
CA ILE A 102 -2.81 13.43 -0.67
C ILE A 102 -3.30 13.69 0.75
N ILE A 103 -3.16 14.93 1.21
CA ILE A 103 -3.52 15.32 2.58
C ILE A 103 -4.98 15.77 2.61
N LEU A 104 -5.90 14.84 2.82
CA LEU A 104 -7.34 15.09 2.82
C LEU A 104 -7.79 16.19 3.78
N PRO A 105 -7.29 16.28 5.04
CA PRO A 105 -7.68 17.38 5.93
C PRO A 105 -7.36 18.77 5.38
N THR A 106 -6.24 18.93 4.66
CA THR A 106 -5.88 20.21 4.03
C THR A 106 -6.89 20.61 2.98
N ILE A 107 -7.26 19.69 2.07
CA ILE A 107 -8.28 19.93 1.04
C ILE A 107 -9.62 20.31 1.69
N ALA A 108 -10.03 19.56 2.74
CA ALA A 108 -11.28 19.82 3.42
C ALA A 108 -11.30 21.21 4.09
N MET A 109 -10.21 21.60 4.75
CA MET A 109 -10.09 22.93 5.36
C MET A 109 -10.12 24.06 4.33
N GLU A 110 -9.40 23.92 3.21
CA GLU A 110 -9.41 24.87 2.11
C GLU A 110 -10.80 25.03 1.50
N CYS A 111 -11.50 23.91 1.26
CA CYS A 111 -12.88 23.91 0.78
C CYS A 111 -13.81 24.65 1.73
N LYS A 112 -13.70 24.39 3.03
CA LYS A 112 -14.52 25.05 4.05
C LYS A 112 -14.27 26.56 4.10
N ILE A 113 -13.00 26.98 4.15
CA ILE A 113 -12.63 28.39 4.19
C ILE A 113 -13.15 29.15 2.94
N ASN A 114 -13.01 28.56 1.77
CA ASN A 114 -13.48 29.17 0.53
C ASN A 114 -15.01 29.19 0.46
N PHE A 115 -15.68 28.15 0.91
CA PHE A 115 -17.13 28.08 0.99
C PHE A 115 -17.69 29.16 1.94
N GLU A 116 -17.12 29.33 3.12
CA GLU A 116 -17.53 30.36 4.10
C GLU A 116 -17.33 31.79 3.53
N LYS A 117 -16.28 32.02 2.74
CA LYS A 117 -16.09 33.30 2.06
C LYS A 117 -17.17 33.55 1.01
N ASP A 118 -17.50 32.53 0.21
CA ASP A 118 -18.52 32.63 -0.83
C ASP A 118 -19.92 32.88 -0.21
N VAL A 119 -20.26 32.18 0.84
CA VAL A 119 -21.54 32.38 1.58
C VAL A 119 -21.66 33.80 2.11
N LYS A 120 -20.59 34.33 2.73
CA LYS A 120 -20.57 35.71 3.23
C LYS A 120 -20.74 36.75 2.15
N ASN A 121 -20.16 36.50 0.98
CA ASN A 121 -20.19 37.45 -0.12
C ASN A 121 -21.49 37.44 -0.93
N HIS A 122 -22.19 36.30 -1.01
CA HIS A 122 -23.32 36.09 -1.90
C HIS A 122 -24.64 35.76 -1.20
N HIS A 123 -24.70 35.74 0.13
CA HIS A 123 -25.88 35.35 0.91
C HIS A 123 -26.50 34.00 0.45
N SER A 124 -25.65 33.12 -0.04
CA SER A 124 -26.02 31.82 -0.57
C SER A 124 -26.31 30.84 0.59
N PHE A 125 -27.17 29.87 0.35
CA PHE A 125 -27.62 28.89 1.34
C PHE A 125 -26.45 28.13 1.95
N ASP A 126 -26.48 28.00 3.27
CA ASP A 126 -25.56 27.13 4.03
C ASP A 126 -25.98 25.66 3.84
N ASP A 127 -25.61 25.08 2.71
CA ASP A 127 -25.90 23.71 2.37
C ASP A 127 -24.60 22.89 2.38
N ASN A 128 -24.50 22.00 3.36
CA ASN A 128 -23.37 21.10 3.53
C ASN A 128 -23.17 20.17 2.30
N SER A 129 -24.22 19.91 1.50
CA SER A 129 -24.08 19.11 0.28
C SER A 129 -23.15 19.80 -0.73
N ILE A 130 -23.27 21.12 -0.90
CA ILE A 130 -22.41 21.91 -1.78
C ILE A 130 -20.96 21.87 -1.31
N LEU A 131 -20.73 21.89 0.01
CA LEU A 131 -19.37 21.76 0.55
C LEU A 131 -18.77 20.39 0.27
N ILE A 132 -19.55 19.33 0.39
CA ILE A 132 -19.13 17.95 0.09
C ILE A 132 -18.81 17.81 -1.39
N ASP A 133 -19.69 18.28 -2.28
CA ASP A 133 -19.46 18.22 -3.73
C ASP A 133 -18.20 18.99 -4.14
N ARG A 134 -17.97 20.16 -3.55
CA ARG A 134 -16.74 20.94 -3.78
C ARG A 134 -15.50 20.20 -3.29
N PHE A 135 -15.58 19.54 -2.13
CA PHE A 135 -14.48 18.72 -1.61
C PHE A 135 -14.18 17.56 -2.55
N LEU A 136 -15.19 16.82 -2.98
CA LEU A 136 -15.04 15.68 -3.89
C LEU A 136 -14.46 16.11 -5.24
N TYR A 137 -14.93 17.25 -5.79
CA TYR A 137 -14.37 17.81 -7.02
C TYR A 137 -12.88 18.15 -6.86
N ASN A 138 -12.50 18.85 -5.78
CA ASN A 138 -11.11 19.21 -5.55
C ASN A 138 -10.22 17.99 -5.30
N LEU A 139 -10.76 16.97 -4.61
CA LEU A 139 -10.06 15.71 -4.41
C LEU A 139 -9.80 15.01 -5.74
N ASP A 140 -10.80 14.94 -6.63
CA ASP A 140 -10.65 14.35 -7.97
C ASP A 140 -9.56 15.08 -8.79
N GLN A 141 -9.54 16.41 -8.76
CA GLN A 141 -8.49 17.20 -9.40
C GLN A 141 -7.10 16.84 -8.84
N LYS A 142 -6.96 16.71 -7.52
CA LYS A 142 -5.68 16.35 -6.87
C LYS A 142 -5.24 14.92 -7.18
N ILE A 143 -6.17 13.98 -7.25
CA ILE A 143 -5.89 12.61 -7.70
C ILE A 143 -5.37 12.63 -9.14
N ASN A 144 -6.02 13.39 -10.02
CA ASN A 144 -5.59 13.48 -11.43
C ASN A 144 -4.22 14.17 -11.59
N GLU A 145 -3.94 15.24 -10.84
CA GLU A 145 -2.62 15.88 -10.80
C GLU A 145 -1.55 14.88 -10.34
N ALA A 146 -1.80 14.15 -9.25
CA ALA A 146 -0.89 13.13 -8.75
C ALA A 146 -0.65 12.02 -9.78
N ARG A 147 -1.69 11.56 -10.46
CA ARG A 147 -1.59 10.57 -11.53
C ARG A 147 -0.69 11.06 -12.67
N ILE A 148 -0.87 12.28 -13.13
CA ILE A 148 -0.06 12.85 -14.20
C ILE A 148 1.41 12.89 -13.79
N GLN A 149 1.73 13.42 -12.60
CA GLN A 149 3.10 13.51 -12.09
C GLN A 149 3.74 12.12 -11.90
N LEU A 150 2.98 11.13 -11.44
CA LEU A 150 3.47 9.76 -11.30
C LEU A 150 3.77 9.14 -12.65
N MET A 151 2.93 9.38 -13.67
CA MET A 151 3.17 8.87 -15.01
C MET A 151 4.37 9.54 -15.68
N GLU A 152 4.57 10.83 -15.52
CA GLU A 152 5.76 11.54 -15.98
C GLU A 152 7.03 10.98 -15.32
N ARG A 153 6.98 10.74 -14.01
CA ARG A 153 8.07 10.10 -13.26
C ARG A 153 8.35 8.69 -13.75
N PHE A 154 7.31 7.91 -14.00
CA PHE A 154 7.42 6.57 -14.55
C PHE A 154 8.15 6.59 -15.89
N GLU A 155 7.73 7.42 -16.85
CA GLU A 155 8.35 7.52 -18.15
C GLU A 155 9.81 8.01 -18.06
N TRP A 156 10.08 8.97 -17.18
CA TRP A 156 11.44 9.44 -16.94
C TRP A 156 12.35 8.33 -16.40
N ILE A 157 11.87 7.54 -15.44
CA ILE A 157 12.65 6.40 -14.89
C ILE A 157 12.87 5.33 -15.98
N CYS A 158 11.84 5.02 -16.77
CA CYS A 158 11.96 4.07 -17.87
C CYS A 158 12.99 4.48 -18.94
N SER A 159 13.23 5.78 -19.10
CA SER A 159 14.21 6.31 -20.05
C SER A 159 15.66 6.29 -19.56
N GLN A 160 15.89 5.96 -18.27
CA GLN A 160 17.25 5.93 -17.73
C GLN A 160 18.03 4.71 -18.21
N ASP A 161 19.35 4.86 -18.33
CA ASP A 161 20.25 3.73 -18.65
C ASP A 161 20.38 2.83 -17.40
N PRO A 162 20.10 1.51 -17.50
CA PRO A 162 20.32 0.56 -16.41
C PRO A 162 21.73 0.61 -15.81
N LYS A 163 22.73 1.04 -16.59
CA LYS A 163 24.11 1.22 -16.13
C LYS A 163 24.23 2.28 -15.02
N SER A 164 23.29 3.20 -14.90
CA SER A 164 23.26 4.16 -13.80
C SER A 164 23.09 3.50 -12.42
N ALA A 165 22.49 2.30 -12.40
CA ALA A 165 22.35 1.47 -11.20
C ALA A 165 22.80 0.02 -11.50
N LYS A 166 23.96 -0.12 -12.13
CA LYS A 166 24.52 -1.37 -12.66
C LYS A 166 24.45 -2.53 -11.66
N PHE A 167 24.86 -2.27 -10.41
CA PHE A 167 24.83 -3.30 -9.37
C PHE A 167 23.42 -3.87 -9.14
N MET A 168 22.40 -3.05 -9.14
CA MET A 168 21.01 -3.47 -8.92
C MET A 168 20.47 -4.35 -10.03
N TYR A 169 20.76 -3.97 -11.28
CA TYR A 169 20.23 -4.67 -12.47
C TYR A 169 21.04 -5.90 -12.84
N GLU A 170 22.39 -5.85 -12.78
CA GLU A 170 23.25 -6.98 -13.11
C GLU A 170 23.20 -8.12 -12.07
N ASN A 171 22.88 -7.81 -10.81
CA ASN A 171 22.76 -8.82 -9.76
C ASN A 171 21.33 -9.27 -9.53
N ASN A 172 20.41 -8.96 -10.42
CA ASN A 172 19.02 -9.38 -10.39
C ASN A 172 18.30 -8.97 -9.09
N LEU A 173 18.68 -7.81 -8.54
CA LEU A 173 18.06 -7.25 -7.32
C LEU A 173 16.74 -6.53 -7.62
N MET A 174 16.45 -6.28 -8.91
CA MET A 174 15.21 -5.72 -9.40
C MET A 174 14.41 -6.82 -10.09
N ALA A 175 13.47 -7.43 -9.37
CA ALA A 175 12.68 -8.53 -9.87
C ALA A 175 11.90 -8.14 -11.15
N GLY A 176 11.76 -9.07 -12.07
CA GLY A 176 11.10 -8.83 -13.35
C GLY A 176 11.90 -7.99 -14.35
N TYR A 177 13.15 -7.66 -14.06
CA TYR A 177 14.02 -6.97 -15.02
C TYR A 177 14.42 -7.88 -16.16
N ILE A 178 14.24 -7.40 -17.37
CA ILE A 178 14.63 -8.05 -18.63
C ILE A 178 15.58 -7.09 -19.35
N PRO A 179 16.87 -7.46 -19.56
CA PRO A 179 17.86 -6.56 -20.13
C PRO A 179 17.46 -5.94 -21.49
N GLU A 180 16.81 -6.71 -22.35
CA GLU A 180 16.36 -6.31 -23.68
C GLU A 180 15.22 -5.27 -23.63
N GLU A 181 14.40 -5.28 -22.57
CA GLU A 181 13.29 -4.36 -22.35
C GLU A 181 13.69 -3.16 -21.47
N GLY A 182 14.87 -3.21 -20.85
CA GLY A 182 15.36 -2.15 -19.97
C GLY A 182 14.58 -2.01 -18.65
N ILE A 183 14.70 -0.86 -18.01
CA ILE A 183 14.08 -0.57 -16.70
C ILE A 183 12.55 -0.73 -16.74
N ARG A 184 11.92 -0.46 -17.89
CA ARG A 184 10.47 -0.61 -18.06
C ARG A 184 9.97 -2.01 -17.71
N SER A 185 10.74 -3.06 -17.97
CA SER A 185 10.34 -4.42 -17.61
C SER A 185 10.19 -4.62 -16.11
N ALA A 186 11.14 -4.12 -15.32
CA ALA A 186 11.06 -4.19 -13.87
C ALA A 186 9.80 -3.49 -13.33
N LEU A 187 9.44 -2.34 -13.88
CA LEU A 187 8.24 -1.59 -13.51
C LEU A 187 6.95 -2.29 -13.95
N LYS A 188 6.94 -2.79 -15.20
CA LYS A 188 5.79 -3.48 -15.80
C LYS A 188 5.41 -4.75 -15.03
N HIS A 189 6.39 -5.49 -14.53
CA HIS A 189 6.17 -6.74 -13.81
C HIS A 189 5.98 -6.57 -12.30
N GLY A 190 5.69 -5.35 -11.85
CA GLY A 190 5.32 -5.07 -10.48
C GLY A 190 6.44 -5.14 -9.47
N THR A 191 7.69 -5.08 -9.92
CA THR A 191 8.85 -5.02 -9.03
C THR A 191 8.89 -3.72 -8.27
N LEU A 192 8.55 -2.61 -8.93
CA LEU A 192 8.48 -1.30 -8.34
C LEU A 192 7.05 -0.78 -8.44
N ALA A 193 6.47 -0.39 -7.32
CA ALA A 193 5.16 0.24 -7.28
C ALA A 193 5.30 1.75 -7.48
N ILE A 194 4.33 2.33 -8.19
CA ILE A 194 4.10 3.76 -8.28
C ILE A 194 2.82 4.06 -7.50
N GLY A 195 2.91 4.95 -6.52
CA GLY A 195 1.72 5.25 -5.75
C GLY A 195 1.96 6.25 -4.66
#